data_a0bdedc473476ad473c8c027097931e9
#
_entry.id   a0bdedc473476ad473c8c027097931e9
#
_cell.length_a   1.000
_cell.length_b   1.000
_cell.length_c   1.000
_cell.angle_alpha   90.00
_cell.angle_beta   90.00
_cell.angle_gamma   90.00
#
_symmetry.space_group_name_H-M   'P 1'
#
loop_
_entity.id
_entity.type
_entity.pdbx_description
1 polymer ?
#
loop_
_entity_poly.entity_id
_entity_poly.type
_entity_poly.pdbx_seq_one_letter_code
_entity_poly.pdbx_strand_id
1 'polypeptide(L)'
;MNESNSTQVLKSAKYVSLITFRKSGELVRSPVWFTQFGDNSNSYGVITETNVGKVKRIRANSRIEVQACDVKGKFEANAERFSGTARLVIGDEAVAVRKAIAKRYGLTYKLFSVYLFVSGLFKKKDNLPETNIVFELEN
;
A
#
# COMPACT_ATOMS: atom_id res chain seq x y z
N MET A 1 1.01 17.12 21.22
CA MET A 1 0.40 15.80 21.09
C MET A 1 1.41 14.80 20.58
N ASN A 2 1.50 13.67 21.23
CA ASN A 2 2.42 12.63 20.80
C ASN A 2 1.81 11.87 19.62
N GLU A 3 2.63 11.63 18.62
CA GLU A 3 2.23 10.76 17.52
C GLU A 3 2.08 9.33 18.03
N SER A 4 1.18 8.57 17.43
CA SER A 4 1.05 7.15 17.72
C SER A 4 2.34 6.42 17.36
N ASN A 5 2.58 5.28 17.97
CA ASN A 5 3.76 4.47 17.70
C ASN A 5 3.80 4.05 16.21
N SER A 6 2.64 3.67 15.65
CA SER A 6 2.57 3.30 14.24
C SER A 6 2.98 4.46 13.33
N THR A 7 2.52 5.67 13.62
CA THR A 7 2.86 6.86 12.84
C THR A 7 4.36 7.11 12.86
N GLN A 8 4.99 7.01 14.03
CA GLN A 8 6.43 7.22 14.17
C GLN A 8 7.23 6.17 13.39
N VAL A 9 6.87 4.91 13.51
CA VAL A 9 7.56 3.82 12.83
C VAL A 9 7.42 3.98 11.30
N LEU A 10 6.23 4.27 10.82
CA LEU A 10 5.97 4.35 9.38
C LEU A 10 6.56 5.59 8.74
N LYS A 11 6.77 6.68 9.48
CA LYS A 11 7.42 7.87 8.94
C LYS A 11 8.82 7.58 8.40
N SER A 12 9.55 6.71 9.06
CA SER A 12 10.94 6.41 8.69
C SER A 12 11.06 5.19 7.77
N ALA A 13 9.98 4.45 7.57
CA ALA A 13 10.01 3.26 6.72
C ALA A 13 9.79 3.66 5.26
N LYS A 14 10.54 3.03 4.34
CA LYS A 14 10.34 3.21 2.90
C LYS A 14 9.33 2.23 2.32
N TYR A 15 9.20 1.06 2.93
CA TYR A 15 8.31 0.00 2.49
C TYR A 15 7.61 -0.58 3.69
N VAL A 16 6.40 -1.07 3.46
CA VAL A 16 5.71 -1.88 4.46
C VAL A 16 5.28 -3.19 3.82
N SER A 17 5.28 -4.24 4.63
CA SER A 17 4.62 -5.47 4.26
C SER A 17 3.13 -5.27 4.55
N LEU A 18 2.33 -5.24 3.50
CA LEU A 18 0.88 -5.16 3.63
C LEU A 18 0.37 -6.59 3.80
N ILE A 19 -0.28 -6.85 4.91
CA ILE A 19 -0.77 -8.18 5.27
C ILE A 19 -2.28 -8.20 5.05
N THR A 20 -2.72 -9.08 4.17
CA THR A 20 -4.13 -9.33 3.89
C THR A 20 -4.47 -10.76 4.26
N PHE A 21 -5.74 -11.10 4.30
CA PHE A 21 -6.17 -12.40 4.83
C PHE A 21 -7.02 -13.14 3.82
N ARG A 22 -6.71 -14.42 3.62
CA ARG A 22 -7.53 -15.34 2.83
C ARG A 22 -8.79 -15.71 3.61
N LYS A 23 -9.77 -16.30 2.94
CA LYS A 23 -10.98 -16.81 3.60
C LYS A 23 -10.68 -17.77 4.73
N SER A 24 -9.62 -18.54 4.59
CA SER A 24 -9.16 -19.50 5.61
C SER A 24 -8.59 -18.81 6.86
N GLY A 25 -8.34 -17.51 6.80
CA GLY A 25 -7.64 -16.78 7.85
C GLY A 25 -6.13 -16.74 7.66
N GLU A 26 -5.60 -17.47 6.67
CA GLU A 26 -4.17 -17.45 6.38
C GLU A 26 -3.75 -16.06 5.88
N LEU A 27 -2.66 -15.54 6.45
CA LEU A 27 -2.16 -14.24 6.06
C LEU A 27 -1.32 -14.32 4.78
N VAL A 28 -1.35 -13.23 4.00
CA VAL A 28 -0.52 -13.09 2.80
C VAL A 28 0.18 -11.75 2.90
N ARG A 29 1.50 -11.74 2.72
CA ARG A 29 2.35 -10.56 2.83
C ARG A 29 2.73 -10.04 1.46
N SER A 30 2.74 -8.72 1.29
CA SER A 30 3.21 -8.07 0.05
C SER A 30 3.98 -6.81 0.44
N PRO A 31 5.25 -6.67 0.03
CA PRO A 31 5.95 -5.39 0.22
C PRO A 31 5.36 -4.36 -0.74
N VAL A 32 5.04 -3.19 -0.24
CA VAL A 32 4.38 -2.15 -1.02
C VAL A 32 5.00 -0.78 -0.74
N TRP A 33 4.86 0.12 -1.69
CA TRP A 33 5.11 1.54 -1.52
C TRP A 33 3.89 2.15 -0.86
N PHE A 34 4.12 3.05 0.08
CA PHE A 34 3.05 3.68 0.82
C PHE A 34 3.42 5.12 1.14
N THR A 35 2.40 5.93 1.39
CA THR A 35 2.59 7.31 1.84
C THR A 35 1.41 7.73 2.67
N GLN A 36 1.61 8.69 3.56
CA GLN A 36 0.49 9.29 4.28
C GLN A 36 -0.48 9.88 3.27
N PHE A 37 -1.76 9.68 3.48
CA PHE A 37 -2.80 10.11 2.55
C PHE A 37 -4.09 10.39 3.30
N GLY A 38 -4.69 11.54 3.02
CA GLY A 38 -5.90 11.98 3.70
C GLY A 38 -5.60 12.88 4.89
N ASP A 39 -6.64 13.19 5.65
CA ASP A 39 -6.57 14.19 6.71
C ASP A 39 -6.04 13.62 8.03
N ASN A 40 -6.12 12.32 8.22
CA ASN A 40 -5.69 11.66 9.45
C ASN A 40 -4.24 11.19 9.33
N SER A 41 -3.46 11.36 10.39
CA SER A 41 -2.05 10.94 10.40
C SER A 41 -1.87 9.43 10.33
N ASN A 42 -2.90 8.65 10.63
CA ASN A 42 -2.89 7.20 10.58
C ASN A 42 -3.50 6.64 9.29
N SER A 43 -3.76 7.49 8.31
CA SER A 43 -4.30 7.09 7.01
C SER A 43 -3.21 7.11 5.95
N TYR A 44 -3.16 6.08 5.12
CA TYR A 44 -2.08 5.86 4.15
C TYR A 44 -2.62 5.36 2.83
N GLY A 45 -1.93 5.74 1.76
CA GLY A 45 -2.24 5.26 0.41
C GLY A 45 -1.19 4.29 -0.08
N VAL A 46 -1.62 3.31 -0.86
CA VAL A 46 -0.78 2.28 -1.45
C VAL A 46 -1.16 2.12 -2.92
N ILE A 47 -0.13 2.12 -3.77
CA ILE A 47 -0.34 1.88 -5.19
C ILE A 47 -0.40 0.37 -5.44
N THR A 48 -1.30 -0.06 -6.30
CA THR A 48 -1.45 -1.47 -6.64
C THR A 48 -1.98 -1.63 -8.06
N GLU A 49 -1.91 -2.84 -8.57
CA GLU A 49 -2.59 -3.19 -9.82
C GLU A 49 -4.06 -3.52 -9.53
N THR A 50 -4.91 -3.28 -10.51
CA THR A 50 -6.36 -3.33 -10.31
C THR A 50 -6.89 -4.71 -9.95
N ASN A 51 -6.30 -5.77 -10.47
CA ASN A 51 -6.91 -7.10 -10.37
C ASN A 51 -5.95 -8.15 -9.78
N VAL A 52 -5.19 -7.77 -8.77
CA VAL A 52 -4.25 -8.68 -8.11
C VAL A 52 -4.87 -9.27 -6.84
N GLY A 53 -4.20 -10.28 -6.26
CA GLY A 53 -4.70 -11.00 -5.11
C GLY A 53 -5.02 -10.13 -3.90
N LYS A 54 -4.15 -9.15 -3.58
CA LYS A 54 -4.39 -8.27 -2.42
C LYS A 54 -5.67 -7.45 -2.58
N VAL A 55 -5.97 -7.00 -3.80
CA VAL A 55 -7.21 -6.27 -4.08
C VAL A 55 -8.42 -7.17 -3.83
N LYS A 56 -8.37 -8.40 -4.32
CA LYS A 56 -9.45 -9.35 -4.12
C LYS A 56 -9.65 -9.70 -2.65
N ARG A 57 -8.55 -9.87 -1.91
CA ARG A 57 -8.65 -10.18 -0.47
C ARG A 57 -9.22 -9.01 0.32
N ILE A 58 -8.81 -7.77 0.01
CA ILE A 58 -9.34 -6.58 0.69
C ILE A 58 -10.82 -6.42 0.39
N ARG A 59 -11.24 -6.69 -0.85
CA ARG A 59 -12.65 -6.61 -1.21
C ARG A 59 -13.50 -7.60 -0.40
N ALA A 60 -12.96 -8.77 -0.13
CA ALA A 60 -13.65 -9.80 0.66
C ALA A 60 -13.52 -9.57 2.16
N ASN A 61 -12.40 -9.01 2.61
CA ASN A 61 -12.12 -8.78 4.03
C ASN A 61 -11.26 -7.53 4.15
N SER A 62 -11.83 -6.47 4.69
CA SER A 62 -11.17 -5.16 4.78
C SER A 62 -10.09 -5.09 5.85
N ARG A 63 -10.00 -6.08 6.72
CA ARG A 63 -8.97 -6.11 7.76
C ARG A 63 -7.59 -6.28 7.14
N ILE A 64 -6.64 -5.46 7.61
CA ILE A 64 -5.24 -5.58 7.20
C ILE A 64 -4.33 -5.38 8.40
N GLU A 65 -3.08 -5.77 8.23
CA GLU A 65 -2.00 -5.41 9.13
C GLU A 65 -0.84 -4.88 8.29
N VAL A 66 0.02 -4.08 8.91
CA VAL A 66 1.23 -3.59 8.24
C VAL A 66 2.42 -3.75 9.17
N GLN A 67 3.59 -3.95 8.58
CA GLN A 67 4.84 -4.11 9.30
C GLN A 67 5.95 -3.52 8.45
N ALA A 68 6.79 -2.66 9.03
CA ALA A 68 7.89 -2.04 8.28
C ALA A 68 8.82 -3.13 7.75
N CYS A 69 9.26 -2.98 6.50
CA CYS A 69 10.11 -3.96 5.85
C CYS A 69 11.04 -3.28 4.85
N ASP A 70 11.96 -4.06 4.26
CA ASP A 70 12.78 -3.60 3.15
C ASP A 70 12.11 -3.89 1.80
N VAL A 71 12.79 -3.57 0.72
CA VAL A 71 12.24 -3.74 -0.64
C VAL A 71 11.93 -5.19 -0.97
N LYS A 72 12.58 -6.14 -0.31
CA LYS A 72 12.36 -7.57 -0.50
C LYS A 72 11.27 -8.13 0.42
N GLY A 73 10.72 -7.29 1.28
CA GLY A 73 9.73 -7.72 2.26
C GLY A 73 10.31 -8.26 3.55
N LYS A 74 11.63 -8.18 3.71
CA LYS A 74 12.30 -8.64 4.93
C LYS A 74 12.10 -7.63 6.05
N PHE A 75 11.74 -8.09 7.23
CA PHE A 75 11.50 -7.23 8.38
C PHE A 75 12.39 -7.63 9.56
N GLU A 76 12.62 -6.65 10.45
CA GLU A 76 13.37 -6.91 11.68
C GLU A 76 12.59 -7.87 12.58
N ALA A 77 13.33 -8.70 13.33
CA ALA A 77 12.71 -9.71 14.18
C ALA A 77 11.76 -9.13 15.23
N ASN A 78 12.03 -7.90 15.67
CA ASN A 78 11.20 -7.21 16.68
C ASN A 78 10.27 -6.17 16.06
N ALA A 79 10.12 -6.15 14.74
CA ALA A 79 9.24 -5.18 14.09
C ALA A 79 7.79 -5.43 14.49
N GLU A 80 7.12 -4.37 14.92
CA GLU A 80 5.74 -4.45 15.37
C GLU A 80 4.77 -4.47 14.19
N ARG A 81 3.72 -5.27 14.31
CA ARG A 81 2.62 -5.28 13.34
C ARG A 81 1.51 -4.36 13.85
N PHE A 82 0.99 -3.54 12.94
CA PHE A 82 -0.10 -2.62 13.26
C PHE A 82 -1.35 -3.04 12.50
N SER A 83 -2.48 -3.07 13.18
CA SER A 83 -3.75 -3.49 12.60
C SER A 83 -4.54 -2.28 12.09
N GLY A 84 -5.34 -2.52 11.07
CA GLY A 84 -6.18 -1.47 10.51
C GLY A 84 -7.21 -2.02 9.55
N THR A 85 -7.82 -1.10 8.83
CA THR A 85 -8.86 -1.39 7.84
C THR A 85 -8.50 -0.72 6.53
N ALA A 86 -8.65 -1.45 5.43
CA ALA A 86 -8.35 -0.96 4.10
C ALA A 86 -9.63 -0.82 3.29
N ARG A 87 -9.60 0.12 2.35
CA ARG A 87 -10.64 0.26 1.34
C ARG A 87 -10.00 0.44 -0.02
N LEU A 88 -10.72 0.02 -1.04
CA LEU A 88 -10.29 0.23 -2.42
C LEU A 88 -10.80 1.57 -2.89
N VAL A 89 -9.93 2.31 -3.58
CA VAL A 89 -10.29 3.60 -4.16
C VAL A 89 -10.14 3.52 -5.67
N ILE A 90 -11.02 4.20 -6.37
CA ILE A 90 -11.04 4.21 -7.83
C ILE A 90 -11.14 5.66 -8.32
N GLY A 91 -10.93 5.87 -9.62
CA GLY A 91 -11.12 7.18 -10.24
C GLY A 91 -10.19 8.23 -9.68
N ASP A 92 -10.72 9.42 -9.39
CA ASP A 92 -9.92 10.56 -8.96
C ASP A 92 -9.17 10.32 -7.67
N GLU A 93 -9.77 9.58 -6.74
CA GLU A 93 -9.10 9.25 -5.48
C GLU A 93 -7.92 8.30 -5.72
N ALA A 94 -8.07 7.32 -6.60
CA ALA A 94 -6.96 6.43 -6.96
C ALA A 94 -5.81 7.20 -7.62
N VAL A 95 -6.14 8.14 -8.49
CA VAL A 95 -5.14 9.01 -9.13
C VAL A 95 -4.42 9.86 -8.08
N ALA A 96 -5.15 10.39 -7.10
CA ALA A 96 -4.55 11.17 -6.02
C ALA A 96 -3.57 10.34 -5.19
N VAL A 97 -3.90 9.07 -4.91
CA VAL A 97 -2.97 8.15 -4.23
C VAL A 97 -1.71 7.97 -5.07
N ARG A 98 -1.85 7.70 -6.35
CA ARG A 98 -0.71 7.50 -7.25
C ARG A 98 0.20 8.74 -7.28
N LYS A 99 -0.39 9.93 -7.36
CA LYS A 99 0.38 11.17 -7.35
C LYS A 99 1.12 11.38 -6.03
N ALA A 100 0.51 11.03 -4.91
CA ALA A 100 1.15 11.14 -3.60
C ALA A 100 2.35 10.19 -3.49
N ILE A 101 2.21 8.96 -3.99
CA ILE A 101 3.30 7.99 -4.05
C ILE A 101 4.43 8.51 -4.95
N ALA A 102 4.08 9.03 -6.13
CA ALA A 102 5.07 9.58 -7.06
C ALA A 102 5.85 10.72 -6.43
N LYS A 103 5.18 11.58 -5.67
CA LYS A 103 5.82 12.70 -4.98
C LYS A 103 6.79 12.21 -3.91
N ARG A 104 6.40 11.22 -3.13
CA ARG A 104 7.24 10.70 -2.04
C ARG A 104 8.48 9.98 -2.56
N TYR A 105 8.33 9.14 -3.57
CA TYR A 105 9.41 8.30 -4.07
C TYR A 105 10.20 8.93 -5.20
N GLY A 106 9.69 10.00 -5.80
CA GLY A 106 10.42 10.84 -6.75
C GLY A 106 11.07 10.07 -7.89
N LEU A 107 12.40 10.14 -7.98
CA LEU A 107 13.16 9.52 -9.05
C LEU A 107 12.97 8.00 -9.10
N THR A 108 12.88 7.36 -7.94
CA THR A 108 12.65 5.91 -7.87
C THR A 108 11.34 5.54 -8.56
N TYR A 109 10.29 6.32 -8.34
CA TYR A 109 9.01 6.11 -9.00
C TYR A 109 9.14 6.29 -10.51
N LYS A 110 9.85 7.33 -10.97
CA LYS A 110 10.04 7.59 -12.39
C LYS A 110 10.78 6.44 -13.08
N LEU A 111 11.84 5.95 -12.45
CA LEU A 111 12.60 4.83 -13.00
C LEU A 111 11.74 3.57 -13.09
N PHE A 112 10.94 3.31 -12.07
CA PHE A 112 10.04 2.17 -12.05
C PHE A 112 8.98 2.29 -13.16
N SER A 113 8.43 3.49 -13.36
CA SER A 113 7.45 3.73 -14.42
C SER A 113 8.03 3.51 -15.81
N VAL A 114 9.27 3.97 -16.04
CA VAL A 114 9.98 3.75 -17.31
C VAL A 114 10.19 2.25 -17.51
N TYR A 115 10.63 1.54 -16.47
CA TYR A 115 10.82 0.10 -16.55
C TYR A 115 9.53 -0.62 -16.95
N LEU A 116 8.43 -0.30 -16.33
CA LEU A 116 7.14 -0.92 -16.65
C LEU A 116 6.72 -0.63 -18.09
N PHE A 117 6.94 0.60 -18.56
CA PHE A 117 6.60 1.01 -19.92
C PHE A 117 7.42 0.20 -20.93
N VAL A 118 8.75 0.12 -20.73
CA VAL A 118 9.65 -0.59 -21.64
C VAL A 118 9.34 -2.09 -21.64
N SER A 119 9.01 -2.67 -20.49
CA SER A 119 8.72 -4.10 -20.39
C SER A 119 7.33 -4.48 -20.92
N GLY A 120 6.50 -3.50 -21.25
CA GLY A 120 5.15 -3.75 -21.74
C GLY A 120 4.15 -4.16 -20.65
N LEU A 121 4.54 -4.05 -19.39
CA LEU A 121 3.67 -4.42 -18.27
C LEU A 121 2.57 -3.40 -18.02
N PHE A 122 2.64 -2.24 -18.67
CA PHE A 122 1.62 -1.20 -18.57
C PHE A 122 0.46 -1.38 -19.53
N LYS A 123 0.36 -2.48 -20.22
CA LYS A 123 -0.78 -2.67 -21.12
C LYS A 123 -2.07 -2.74 -20.30
N LYS A 124 -2.95 -1.78 -20.54
CA LYS A 124 -4.32 -1.86 -20.04
C LYS A 124 -4.98 -3.03 -20.74
N LYS A 125 -5.05 -4.15 -20.09
CA LYS A 125 -5.67 -5.34 -20.66
C LYS A 125 -7.19 -5.24 -20.66
N ASP A 126 -7.73 -4.53 -19.68
CA ASP A 126 -9.17 -4.35 -19.52
C ASP A 126 -9.44 -2.89 -19.27
N ASN A 127 -10.57 -2.39 -19.73
CA ASN A 127 -10.98 -1.00 -19.49
C ASN A 127 -11.40 -0.78 -18.02
N LEU A 128 -10.64 -1.39 -17.10
CA LEU A 128 -10.91 -1.25 -15.68
C LEU A 128 -10.38 0.09 -15.19
N PRO A 129 -11.12 0.77 -14.31
CA PRO A 129 -10.61 2.02 -13.73
C PRO A 129 -9.38 1.76 -12.87
N GLU A 130 -8.53 2.78 -12.77
CA GLU A 130 -7.39 2.70 -11.85
C GLU A 130 -7.91 2.43 -10.45
N THR A 131 -7.30 1.44 -9.77
CA THR A 131 -7.66 1.07 -8.41
C THR A 131 -6.43 1.12 -7.55
N ASN A 132 -6.53 1.76 -6.39
CA ASN A 132 -5.46 1.76 -5.40
C ASN A 132 -6.08 1.47 -4.03
N ILE A 133 -5.25 1.48 -2.98
CA ILE A 133 -5.67 1.10 -1.64
C ILE A 133 -5.43 2.28 -0.71
N VAL A 134 -6.39 2.55 0.15
CA VAL A 134 -6.21 3.44 1.30
C VAL A 134 -6.48 2.61 2.55
N PHE A 135 -5.57 2.67 3.53
CA PHE A 135 -5.80 2.00 4.79
C PHE A 135 -5.65 2.97 5.95
N GLU A 136 -6.35 2.68 7.02
CA GLU A 136 -6.31 3.45 8.24
C GLU A 136 -5.96 2.52 9.39
N LEU A 137 -4.94 2.89 10.18
CA LEU A 137 -4.48 2.06 11.28
C LEU A 137 -5.21 2.41 12.57
N GLU A 138 -5.41 1.40 13.40
CA GLU A 138 -5.89 1.59 14.76
C GLU A 138 -4.80 2.25 15.60
N ASN A 139 -5.20 3.10 16.48
CA ASN A 139 -4.28 3.74 17.41
C ASN A 139 -4.13 2.91 18.68
#